data_38600aaaae69e993a940babb2d6f7541
#
_entry.id   38600aaaae69e993a940babb2d6f7541
#
_cell.length_a   1.000
_cell.length_b   1.000
_cell.length_c   1.000
_cell.angle_alpha   90.00
_cell.angle_beta   90.00
_cell.angle_gamma   90.00
#
_symmetry.space_group_name_H-M   'P 1'
#
loop_
_entity.id
_entity.type
_entity.pdbx_description
1 polymer ?
#
loop_
_entity_poly.entity_id
_entity_poly.type
_entity_poly.pdbx_seq_one_letter_code
_entity_poly.pdbx_strand_id
1 'polypeptide(L)'
;MTGPLAIAERVIPVWGSQLDMTVQVAGAGPPLVYLHAAGGMMWDPFLERLAGAHTVYAPLVPGTAPDRPHDISKVDDLWDLVLIYDQTLRALGVEGAPVVGQSFGGMLALELAAHFPSLFSRVVVLDPIGLWLDDHPVANWVAVAPEELPGLLFHQPDGEAARAMFTPPDDPEAAIAAIVGVSWATGCTSKFVWPVPDKGLAKRLHRIQAATLIIWGKHDALISSEYAAELATRISDSRVEMIDRCGHIPQVEQPDQTMAVVSDFLG
;
A
#
# COMPACT_ATOMS: atom_id res chain seq x y z
N MET A 1 16.92 19.37 -14.46
CA MET A 1 17.37 18.14 -13.77
C MET A 1 17.14 18.39 -12.30
N THR A 2 16.06 17.88 -11.75
CA THR A 2 15.81 17.88 -10.31
C THR A 2 16.77 16.88 -9.69
N GLY A 3 17.50 17.30 -8.63
CA GLY A 3 18.36 16.39 -7.86
C GLY A 3 17.55 15.23 -7.26
N PRO A 4 18.21 14.22 -6.63
CA PRO A 4 17.53 13.12 -6.00
C PRO A 4 16.50 13.63 -4.98
N LEU A 5 15.34 12.96 -4.91
CA LEU A 5 14.26 13.31 -3.97
C LEU A 5 14.81 13.24 -2.52
N ALA A 6 14.71 14.34 -1.79
CA ALA A 6 15.08 14.36 -0.37
C ALA A 6 13.93 13.75 0.45
N ILE A 7 14.19 12.62 1.10
CA ILE A 7 13.26 11.93 1.99
C ILE A 7 13.65 12.27 3.43
N ALA A 8 12.73 12.89 4.17
CA ALA A 8 12.89 13.14 5.59
C ALA A 8 12.12 12.08 6.40
N GLU A 9 12.62 11.77 7.58
CA GLU A 9 11.90 10.90 8.53
C GLU A 9 11.35 11.71 9.70
N ARG A 10 10.13 11.40 10.10
CA ARG A 10 9.49 11.89 11.32
C ARG A 10 9.13 10.72 12.21
N VAL A 11 9.32 10.89 13.51
CA VAL A 11 8.92 9.91 14.52
C VAL A 11 7.74 10.48 15.29
N ILE A 12 6.63 9.75 15.28
CA ILE A 12 5.36 10.19 15.89
C ILE A 12 5.03 9.23 17.04
N PRO A 13 5.06 9.69 18.30
CA PRO A 13 4.65 8.87 19.43
C PRO A 13 3.14 8.66 19.43
N VAL A 14 2.72 7.41 19.56
CA VAL A 14 1.32 6.98 19.63
C VAL A 14 1.09 6.09 20.84
N TRP A 15 -0.17 5.81 21.18
CA TRP A 15 -0.56 4.99 22.33
C TRP A 15 0.08 5.46 23.65
N GLY A 16 0.01 6.77 23.91
CA GLY A 16 0.64 7.33 25.11
C GLY A 16 2.16 7.12 25.15
N SER A 17 2.80 7.18 23.99
CA SER A 17 4.26 6.98 23.80
C SER A 17 4.75 5.54 24.06
N GLN A 18 3.87 4.54 23.94
CA GLN A 18 4.27 3.13 23.99
C GLN A 18 4.83 2.64 22.64
N LEU A 19 4.46 3.32 21.55
CA LEU A 19 4.93 3.04 20.21
C LEU A 19 5.31 4.34 19.50
N ASP A 20 6.38 4.31 18.74
CA ASP A 20 6.82 5.39 17.87
C ASP A 20 6.63 5.00 16.41
N MET A 21 5.79 5.73 15.69
CA MET A 21 5.58 5.51 14.25
C MET A 21 6.60 6.29 13.42
N THR A 22 7.36 5.58 12.62
CA THR A 22 8.23 6.21 11.61
C THR A 22 7.42 6.59 10.39
N VAL A 23 7.54 7.85 9.97
CA VAL A 23 6.85 8.38 8.78
C VAL A 23 7.89 8.98 7.84
N GLN A 24 7.99 8.46 6.64
CA GLN A 24 8.80 9.07 5.58
C GLN A 24 8.01 10.19 4.91
N VAL A 25 8.68 11.32 4.68
CA VAL A 25 8.05 12.52 4.11
C VAL A 25 8.93 13.07 2.99
N ALA A 26 8.33 13.29 1.82
CA ALA A 26 9.04 13.89 0.70
C ALA A 26 8.12 14.75 -0.16
N GLY A 27 8.74 15.64 -0.95
CA GLY A 27 8.02 16.53 -1.85
C GLY A 27 7.57 17.84 -1.20
N ALA A 28 6.82 18.63 -1.97
CA ALA A 28 6.25 19.90 -1.55
C ALA A 28 4.91 20.12 -2.23
N GLY A 29 3.94 20.70 -1.51
CA GLY A 29 2.59 20.94 -1.99
C GLY A 29 1.53 20.47 -1.01
N PRO A 30 0.26 20.30 -1.46
CA PRO A 30 -0.81 19.77 -0.61
C PRO A 30 -0.44 18.39 -0.03
N PRO A 31 -0.90 18.06 1.20
CA PRO A 31 -0.61 16.77 1.80
C PRO A 31 -1.28 15.61 1.04
N LEU A 32 -0.58 14.49 0.95
CA LEU A 32 -1.05 13.22 0.43
C LEU A 32 -0.51 12.11 1.32
N VAL A 33 -1.36 11.18 1.70
CA VAL A 33 -0.96 10.00 2.47
C VAL A 33 -0.68 8.85 1.49
N TYR A 34 0.43 8.13 1.68
CA TYR A 34 0.71 6.90 0.96
C TYR A 34 0.85 5.72 1.91
N LEU A 35 0.16 4.63 1.62
CA LEU A 35 0.20 3.40 2.39
C LEU A 35 0.81 2.27 1.55
N HIS A 36 1.93 1.73 2.04
CA HIS A 36 2.78 0.81 1.28
C HIS A 36 2.26 -0.63 1.27
N ALA A 37 2.70 -1.40 0.28
CA ALA A 37 2.42 -2.83 0.13
C ALA A 37 3.05 -3.69 1.22
N ALA A 38 2.75 -4.99 1.19
CA ALA A 38 3.23 -5.97 2.15
C ALA A 38 4.77 -6.08 2.21
N GLY A 39 5.45 -5.86 1.11
CA GLY A 39 6.93 -5.92 1.03
C GLY A 39 7.67 -4.75 1.69
N GLY A 40 6.95 -3.79 2.29
CA GLY A 40 7.54 -2.61 2.92
C GLY A 40 7.50 -1.37 2.02
N MET A 41 8.07 -0.29 2.52
CA MET A 41 8.09 1.00 1.82
C MET A 41 9.21 1.06 0.79
N MET A 42 8.85 1.38 -0.44
CA MET A 42 9.80 1.69 -1.52
C MET A 42 9.42 3.02 -2.17
N TRP A 43 10.41 3.88 -2.36
CA TRP A 43 10.26 5.08 -3.18
C TRP A 43 10.55 4.73 -4.64
N ASP A 44 9.49 4.40 -5.37
CA ASP A 44 9.52 4.11 -6.79
C ASP A 44 9.27 5.39 -7.62
N PRO A 45 9.45 5.35 -8.94
CA PRO A 45 9.20 6.50 -9.82
C PRO A 45 7.76 7.03 -9.75
N PHE A 46 6.78 6.21 -9.40
CA PHE A 46 5.40 6.65 -9.21
C PHE A 46 5.29 7.58 -7.98
N LEU A 47 5.89 7.19 -6.85
CA LEU A 47 5.92 8.02 -5.65
C LEU A 47 6.75 9.29 -5.83
N GLU A 48 7.85 9.23 -6.58
CA GLU A 48 8.63 10.42 -6.92
C GLU A 48 7.79 11.43 -7.73
N ARG A 49 6.96 10.93 -8.65
CA ARG A 49 6.04 11.79 -9.43
C ARG A 49 4.94 12.38 -8.54
N LEU A 50 4.37 11.63 -7.61
CA LEU A 50 3.41 12.16 -6.63
C LEU A 50 4.06 13.23 -5.74
N ALA A 51 5.29 13.00 -5.28
CA ALA A 51 6.06 13.96 -4.49
C ALA A 51 6.44 15.22 -5.28
N GLY A 52 6.43 15.16 -6.60
CA GLY A 52 6.59 16.34 -7.48
C GLY A 52 5.44 17.34 -7.39
N ALA A 53 4.25 16.91 -6.96
CA ALA A 53 3.05 17.74 -6.85
C ALA A 53 2.50 17.85 -5.41
N HIS A 54 2.91 16.95 -4.52
CA HIS A 54 2.37 16.83 -3.16
C HIS A 54 3.48 16.71 -2.13
N THR A 55 3.15 17.03 -0.88
CA THR A 55 3.94 16.54 0.26
C THR A 55 3.40 15.16 0.62
N VAL A 56 4.14 14.12 0.27
CA VAL A 56 3.77 12.72 0.52
C VAL A 56 4.19 12.32 1.94
N TYR A 57 3.22 11.82 2.70
CA TYR A 57 3.42 11.25 4.03
C TYR A 57 3.23 9.74 3.95
N ALA A 58 4.28 8.97 4.19
CA ALA A 58 4.29 7.52 4.11
C ALA A 58 4.61 6.90 5.49
N PRO A 59 3.60 6.65 6.34
CA PRO A 59 3.81 5.94 7.59
C PRO A 59 4.22 4.48 7.34
N LEU A 60 5.27 4.04 8.02
CA LEU A 60 5.74 2.66 7.94
C LEU A 60 4.91 1.77 8.87
N VAL A 61 4.60 0.56 8.43
CA VAL A 61 3.97 -0.45 9.30
C VAL A 61 4.91 -0.75 10.47
N PRO A 62 4.41 -0.82 11.72
CA PRO A 62 5.24 -1.14 12.88
C PRO A 62 6.09 -2.39 12.65
N GLY A 63 7.38 -2.29 12.91
CA GLY A 63 8.36 -3.35 12.66
C GLY A 63 9.02 -3.32 11.29
N THR A 64 8.54 -2.52 10.32
CA THR A 64 9.17 -2.43 8.99
C THR A 64 10.25 -1.33 8.90
N ALA A 65 10.34 -0.46 9.89
CA ALA A 65 11.47 0.47 10.02
C ALA A 65 12.73 -0.32 10.46
N PRO A 66 13.87 -0.18 9.74
CA PRO A 66 15.07 -1.01 10.01
C PRO A 66 15.64 -0.87 11.42
N ASP A 67 15.50 0.31 12.03
CA ASP A 67 15.96 0.61 13.39
C ASP A 67 15.00 0.13 14.50
N ARG A 68 13.78 -0.30 14.12
CA ARG A 68 12.69 -0.67 15.04
C ARG A 68 11.99 -1.98 14.67
N PRO A 69 12.71 -3.07 14.37
CA PRO A 69 12.10 -4.31 13.86
C PRO A 69 11.17 -4.99 14.86
N HIS A 70 11.37 -4.76 16.16
CA HIS A 70 10.58 -5.40 17.22
C HIS A 70 9.26 -4.68 17.54
N ASP A 71 8.99 -3.51 16.95
CA ASP A 71 7.74 -2.78 17.22
C ASP A 71 6.50 -3.54 16.76
N ILE A 72 6.64 -4.49 15.82
CA ILE A 72 5.55 -5.39 15.43
C ILE A 72 4.99 -6.21 16.59
N SER A 73 5.79 -6.49 17.62
CA SER A 73 5.35 -7.25 18.81
C SER A 73 4.38 -6.46 19.72
N LYS A 74 4.31 -5.14 19.54
CA LYS A 74 3.42 -4.25 20.29
C LYS A 74 2.02 -4.11 19.68
N VAL A 75 1.81 -4.65 18.48
CA VAL A 75 0.56 -4.50 17.71
C VAL A 75 -0.08 -5.88 17.61
N ASP A 76 -1.20 -6.12 18.27
CA ASP A 76 -1.77 -7.45 18.38
C ASP A 76 -2.56 -7.87 17.14
N ASP A 77 -3.35 -6.98 16.57
CA ASP A 77 -4.24 -7.27 15.46
C ASP A 77 -4.42 -6.09 14.48
N LEU A 78 -5.27 -6.27 13.47
CA LEU A 78 -5.57 -5.24 12.48
C LEU A 78 -6.28 -4.02 13.10
N TRP A 79 -7.04 -4.22 14.17
CA TRP A 79 -7.73 -3.12 14.83
C TRP A 79 -6.75 -2.18 15.52
N ASP A 80 -5.77 -2.73 16.22
CA ASP A 80 -4.66 -1.96 16.79
C ASP A 80 -3.94 -1.15 15.70
N LEU A 81 -3.64 -1.80 14.57
CA LEU A 81 -2.98 -1.14 13.45
C LEU A 81 -3.79 0.04 12.91
N VAL A 82 -5.09 -0.14 12.73
CA VAL A 82 -6.01 0.92 12.27
C VAL A 82 -6.01 2.11 13.24
N LEU A 83 -6.08 1.86 14.55
CA LEU A 83 -6.05 2.91 15.57
C LEU A 83 -4.71 3.64 15.62
N ILE A 84 -3.60 2.91 15.47
CA ILE A 84 -2.24 3.48 15.41
C ILE A 84 -2.12 4.44 14.22
N TYR A 85 -2.60 4.04 13.05
CA TYR A 85 -2.58 4.88 11.86
C TYR A 85 -3.47 6.11 11.99
N ASP A 86 -4.67 5.98 12.53
CA ASP A 86 -5.54 7.14 12.81
C ASP A 86 -4.83 8.16 13.73
N GLN A 87 -4.26 7.70 14.84
CA GLN A 87 -3.50 8.57 15.76
C GLN A 87 -2.30 9.24 15.08
N THR A 88 -1.57 8.49 14.25
CA THR A 88 -0.41 8.99 13.52
C THR A 88 -0.80 10.10 12.55
N LEU A 89 -1.84 9.87 11.73
CA LEU A 89 -2.28 10.82 10.72
C LEU A 89 -2.85 12.11 11.36
N ARG A 90 -3.58 11.99 12.47
CA ARG A 90 -4.04 13.15 13.25
C ARG A 90 -2.89 13.92 13.87
N ALA A 91 -1.91 13.25 14.44
CA ALA A 91 -0.73 13.90 15.02
C ALA A 91 0.12 14.62 13.95
N LEU A 92 0.10 14.15 12.71
CA LEU A 92 0.73 14.83 11.58
C LEU A 92 -0.07 16.03 11.06
N GLY A 93 -1.36 16.15 11.42
CA GLY A 93 -2.25 17.20 10.93
C GLY A 93 -2.63 17.03 9.45
N VAL A 94 -2.73 15.76 8.98
CA VAL A 94 -3.06 15.44 7.58
C VAL A 94 -4.47 14.88 7.41
N GLU A 95 -5.34 15.12 8.35
CA GLU A 95 -6.77 14.81 8.22
C GLU A 95 -7.37 15.56 7.03
N GLY A 96 -8.23 14.88 6.28
CA GLY A 96 -8.80 15.41 5.04
C GLY A 96 -7.85 15.38 3.83
N ALA A 97 -6.61 14.94 3.99
CA ALA A 97 -5.72 14.67 2.85
C ALA A 97 -6.25 13.48 2.03
N PRO A 98 -6.02 13.42 0.70
CA PRO A 98 -6.23 12.20 -0.05
C PRO A 98 -5.25 11.10 0.39
N VAL A 99 -5.66 9.83 0.18
CA VAL A 99 -4.81 8.67 0.42
C VAL A 99 -4.65 7.83 -0.85
N VAL A 100 -3.44 7.33 -1.06
CA VAL A 100 -3.12 6.31 -2.07
C VAL A 100 -2.58 5.10 -1.34
N GLY A 101 -3.17 3.92 -1.55
CA GLY A 101 -2.72 2.68 -0.93
C GLY A 101 -2.57 1.55 -1.95
N GLN A 102 -1.48 0.80 -1.88
CA GLN A 102 -1.22 -0.33 -2.77
C GLN A 102 -1.31 -1.65 -2.00
N SER A 103 -2.03 -2.65 -2.54
CA SER A 103 -2.12 -4.00 -1.98
C SER A 103 -2.52 -3.99 -0.50
N PHE A 104 -1.64 -4.37 0.42
CA PHE A 104 -1.83 -4.27 1.86
C PHE A 104 -2.17 -2.83 2.30
N GLY A 105 -1.45 -1.84 1.78
CA GLY A 105 -1.74 -0.43 2.04
C GLY A 105 -3.10 0.00 1.49
N GLY A 106 -3.56 -0.60 0.40
CA GLY A 106 -4.91 -0.41 -0.13
C GLY A 106 -5.99 -0.93 0.82
N MET A 107 -5.81 -2.14 1.39
CA MET A 107 -6.67 -2.65 2.45
C MET A 107 -6.72 -1.70 3.65
N LEU A 108 -5.56 -1.25 4.10
CA LEU A 108 -5.47 -0.36 5.25
C LEU A 108 -6.13 1.00 4.97
N ALA A 109 -6.01 1.55 3.76
CA ALA A 109 -6.72 2.76 3.34
C ALA A 109 -8.24 2.60 3.42
N LEU A 110 -8.76 1.47 2.93
CA LEU A 110 -10.19 1.14 3.00
C LEU A 110 -10.67 0.93 4.44
N GLU A 111 -9.90 0.24 5.27
CA GLU A 111 -10.22 0.08 6.69
C GLU A 111 -10.27 1.43 7.42
N LEU A 112 -9.26 2.27 7.23
CA LEU A 112 -9.22 3.61 7.82
C LEU A 112 -10.40 4.47 7.36
N ALA A 113 -10.69 4.49 6.05
CA ALA A 113 -11.83 5.25 5.50
C ALA A 113 -13.18 4.74 6.00
N ALA A 114 -13.33 3.43 6.22
CA ALA A 114 -14.56 2.83 6.75
C ALA A 114 -14.75 3.09 8.25
N HIS A 115 -13.65 3.10 9.03
CA HIS A 115 -13.70 3.37 10.47
C HIS A 115 -13.82 4.86 10.77
N PHE A 116 -13.14 5.69 10.01
CA PHE A 116 -13.04 7.13 10.18
C PHE A 116 -13.46 7.87 8.89
N PRO A 117 -14.77 7.96 8.56
CA PRO A 117 -15.25 8.44 7.25
C PRO A 117 -14.79 9.85 6.87
N SER A 118 -14.40 10.69 7.83
CA SER A 118 -13.88 12.04 7.60
C SER A 118 -12.35 12.12 7.50
N LEU A 119 -11.63 11.00 7.64
CA LEU A 119 -10.17 10.99 7.70
C LEU A 119 -9.54 11.38 6.36
N PHE A 120 -10.15 10.96 5.26
CA PHE A 120 -9.64 11.21 3.90
C PHE A 120 -10.69 11.93 3.06
N SER A 121 -10.24 12.86 2.22
CA SER A 121 -11.10 13.52 1.22
C SER A 121 -11.33 12.65 -0.01
N ARG A 122 -10.34 11.85 -0.40
CA ARG A 122 -10.38 10.91 -1.52
C ARG A 122 -9.55 9.68 -1.18
N VAL A 123 -9.97 8.53 -1.71
CA VAL A 123 -9.28 7.25 -1.53
C VAL A 123 -8.90 6.69 -2.89
N VAL A 124 -7.63 6.38 -3.10
CA VAL A 124 -7.13 5.66 -4.27
C VAL A 124 -6.56 4.34 -3.78
N VAL A 125 -7.01 3.23 -4.35
CA VAL A 125 -6.47 1.91 -4.04
C VAL A 125 -6.00 1.21 -5.30
N LEU A 126 -4.82 0.63 -5.23
CA LEU A 126 -4.15 -0.12 -6.29
C LEU A 126 -4.11 -1.59 -5.88
N ASP A 127 -4.89 -2.44 -6.56
CA ASP A 127 -4.96 -3.89 -6.32
C ASP A 127 -5.06 -4.26 -4.82
N PRO A 128 -6.03 -3.69 -4.06
CA PRO A 128 -6.08 -3.86 -2.62
C PRO A 128 -6.45 -5.29 -2.24
N ILE A 129 -5.76 -5.85 -1.24
CA ILE A 129 -6.20 -7.05 -0.53
C ILE A 129 -7.29 -6.69 0.49
N GLY A 130 -7.86 -7.66 1.19
CA GLY A 130 -8.74 -7.41 2.34
C GLY A 130 -10.15 -7.97 2.19
N LEU A 131 -10.48 -8.53 1.03
CA LEU A 131 -11.68 -9.31 0.80
C LEU A 131 -11.34 -10.79 0.56
N TRP A 132 -12.36 -11.65 0.59
CA TRP A 132 -12.27 -13.05 0.24
C TRP A 132 -13.47 -13.48 -0.59
N LEU A 133 -13.19 -14.03 -1.76
CA LEU A 133 -14.17 -14.67 -2.63
C LEU A 133 -13.79 -16.15 -2.78
N ASP A 134 -14.67 -17.06 -2.41
CA ASP A 134 -14.39 -18.50 -2.45
C ASP A 134 -14.07 -19.01 -3.86
N ASP A 135 -14.70 -18.41 -4.88
CA ASP A 135 -14.47 -18.75 -6.29
C ASP A 135 -13.16 -18.14 -6.86
N HIS A 136 -12.58 -17.18 -6.17
CA HIS A 136 -11.36 -16.45 -6.57
C HIS A 136 -10.42 -16.31 -5.37
N PRO A 137 -9.87 -17.40 -4.82
CA PRO A 137 -9.02 -17.34 -3.64
C PRO A 137 -7.75 -16.51 -3.90
N VAL A 138 -7.39 -15.66 -2.94
CA VAL A 138 -6.14 -14.90 -2.98
C VAL A 138 -4.95 -15.85 -2.85
N ALA A 139 -3.97 -15.74 -3.75
CA ALA A 139 -2.76 -16.54 -3.66
C ALA A 139 -1.95 -16.19 -2.39
N ASN A 140 -1.48 -17.22 -1.69
CA ASN A 140 -0.69 -17.00 -0.47
C ASN A 140 0.78 -16.78 -0.84
N TRP A 141 1.15 -15.52 -1.06
CA TRP A 141 2.53 -15.13 -1.42
C TRP A 141 3.60 -15.48 -0.39
N VAL A 142 3.21 -15.77 0.86
CA VAL A 142 4.14 -16.20 1.90
C VAL A 142 4.52 -17.68 1.76
N ALA A 143 3.65 -18.45 1.11
CA ALA A 143 3.80 -19.90 0.95
C ALA A 143 4.30 -20.33 -0.43
N VAL A 144 4.49 -19.39 -1.37
CA VAL A 144 5.06 -19.69 -2.69
C VAL A 144 6.58 -19.58 -2.69
N ALA A 145 7.23 -20.29 -3.60
CA ALA A 145 8.66 -20.16 -3.77
C ALA A 145 9.03 -18.77 -4.32
N PRO A 146 10.17 -18.19 -3.93
CA PRO A 146 10.57 -16.84 -4.39
C PRO A 146 10.60 -16.69 -5.91
N GLU A 147 10.96 -17.72 -6.64
CA GLU A 147 10.98 -17.76 -8.11
C GLU A 147 9.59 -17.73 -8.75
N GLU A 148 8.53 -18.02 -8.01
CA GLU A 148 7.14 -17.96 -8.47
C GLU A 148 6.52 -16.58 -8.30
N LEU A 149 7.09 -15.74 -7.39
CA LEU A 149 6.56 -14.42 -7.08
C LEU A 149 6.45 -13.48 -8.29
N PRO A 150 7.42 -13.43 -9.23
CA PRO A 150 7.28 -12.61 -10.43
C PRO A 150 6.03 -12.96 -11.25
N GLY A 151 5.69 -14.25 -11.34
CA GLY A 151 4.49 -14.73 -12.04
C GLY A 151 3.17 -14.34 -11.38
N LEU A 152 3.16 -14.14 -10.07
CA LEU A 152 1.99 -13.64 -9.34
C LEU A 152 1.85 -12.13 -9.43
N LEU A 153 2.97 -11.40 -9.43
CA LEU A 153 2.97 -9.94 -9.31
C LEU A 153 2.94 -9.22 -10.65
N PHE A 154 3.48 -9.81 -11.72
CA PHE A 154 3.65 -9.16 -13.01
C PHE A 154 2.93 -9.91 -14.14
N HIS A 155 2.30 -9.16 -15.02
CA HIS A 155 1.78 -9.70 -16.28
C HIS A 155 2.91 -10.24 -17.17
N GLN A 156 4.08 -9.59 -17.12
CA GLN A 156 5.30 -10.03 -17.78
C GLN A 156 6.39 -10.36 -16.75
N PRO A 157 6.40 -11.57 -16.20
CA PRO A 157 7.33 -11.94 -15.12
C PRO A 157 8.82 -11.86 -15.54
N ASP A 158 9.12 -11.99 -16.84
CA ASP A 158 10.45 -11.83 -17.41
C ASP A 158 10.64 -10.44 -18.04
N GLY A 159 9.73 -9.51 -17.83
CA GLY A 159 9.76 -8.14 -18.32
C GLY A 159 10.80 -7.27 -17.61
N GLU A 160 11.02 -6.05 -18.15
CA GLU A 160 11.96 -5.10 -17.57
C GLU A 160 11.59 -4.69 -16.16
N ALA A 161 10.29 -4.41 -15.93
CA ALA A 161 9.76 -4.00 -14.62
C ALA A 161 9.98 -5.09 -13.54
N ALA A 162 9.70 -6.36 -13.87
CA ALA A 162 9.93 -7.48 -12.96
C ALA A 162 11.43 -7.67 -12.69
N ARG A 163 12.27 -7.66 -13.73
CA ARG A 163 13.72 -7.76 -13.56
C ARG A 163 14.26 -6.63 -12.68
N ALA A 164 13.83 -5.38 -12.90
CA ALA A 164 14.28 -4.25 -12.08
C ALA A 164 13.92 -4.43 -10.61
N MET A 165 12.72 -4.96 -10.31
CA MET A 165 12.28 -5.17 -8.92
C MET A 165 12.97 -6.34 -8.24
N PHE A 166 13.25 -7.44 -8.96
CA PHE A 166 13.81 -8.67 -8.40
C PHE A 166 15.33 -8.81 -8.56
N THR A 167 15.98 -7.88 -9.26
CA THR A 167 17.45 -7.87 -9.35
C THR A 167 18.02 -7.26 -8.06
N PRO A 168 18.74 -8.04 -7.26
CA PRO A 168 19.37 -7.51 -6.06
C PRO A 168 20.47 -6.49 -6.41
N PRO A 169 20.81 -5.58 -5.49
CA PRO A 169 22.00 -4.73 -5.63
C PRO A 169 23.28 -5.54 -5.90
N ASP A 170 24.23 -4.95 -6.62
CA ASP A 170 25.52 -5.58 -6.92
C ASP A 170 26.38 -5.81 -5.67
N ASP A 171 26.25 -4.94 -4.67
CA ASP A 171 26.93 -5.09 -3.38
C ASP A 171 26.31 -6.22 -2.57
N PRO A 172 27.07 -7.25 -2.16
CA PRO A 172 26.54 -8.41 -1.46
C PRO A 172 25.87 -8.09 -0.11
N GLU A 173 26.38 -7.10 0.63
CA GLU A 173 25.79 -6.71 1.92
C GLU A 173 24.45 -6.00 1.69
N ALA A 174 24.38 -5.09 0.72
CA ALA A 174 23.14 -4.44 0.32
C ALA A 174 22.12 -5.44 -0.25
N ALA A 175 22.55 -6.45 -1.00
CA ALA A 175 21.67 -7.50 -1.52
C ALA A 175 21.04 -8.32 -0.39
N ILE A 176 21.84 -8.74 0.59
CA ILE A 176 21.33 -9.45 1.78
C ILE A 176 20.36 -8.57 2.56
N ALA A 177 20.73 -7.32 2.81
CA ALA A 177 19.89 -6.37 3.54
C ALA A 177 18.54 -6.15 2.84
N ALA A 178 18.50 -6.04 1.52
CA ALA A 178 17.30 -5.90 0.73
C ALA A 178 16.38 -7.14 0.86
N ILE A 179 16.93 -8.34 0.71
CA ILE A 179 16.17 -9.60 0.84
C ILE A 179 15.62 -9.75 2.25
N VAL A 180 16.44 -9.50 3.28
CA VAL A 180 16.01 -9.57 4.69
C VAL A 180 14.93 -8.53 4.98
N GLY A 181 15.09 -7.30 4.48
CA GLY A 181 14.13 -6.21 4.66
C GLY A 181 12.75 -6.55 4.08
N VAL A 182 12.69 -7.01 2.83
CA VAL A 182 11.42 -7.41 2.19
C VAL A 182 10.79 -8.60 2.90
N SER A 183 11.59 -9.62 3.25
CA SER A 183 11.11 -10.82 3.95
C SER A 183 10.54 -10.46 5.33
N TRP A 184 11.22 -9.60 6.07
CA TRP A 184 10.79 -9.13 7.37
C TRP A 184 9.51 -8.29 7.27
N ALA A 185 9.45 -7.33 6.35
CA ALA A 185 8.26 -6.50 6.12
C ALA A 185 7.05 -7.36 5.74
N THR A 186 7.26 -8.35 4.85
CA THR A 186 6.23 -9.33 4.49
C THR A 186 5.73 -10.12 5.71
N GLY A 187 6.63 -10.53 6.59
CA GLY A 187 6.28 -11.19 7.86
C GLY A 187 5.43 -10.29 8.76
N CYS A 188 5.83 -9.03 8.94
CA CYS A 188 5.09 -8.05 9.75
C CYS A 188 3.67 -7.82 9.22
N THR A 189 3.53 -7.58 7.93
CA THR A 189 2.22 -7.28 7.31
C THR A 189 1.32 -8.52 7.23
N SER A 190 1.89 -9.70 7.02
CA SER A 190 1.17 -10.97 6.96
C SER A 190 0.43 -11.31 8.26
N LYS A 191 0.91 -10.81 9.40
CA LYS A 191 0.21 -10.92 10.70
C LYS A 191 -1.24 -10.43 10.63
N PHE A 192 -1.51 -9.39 9.83
CA PHE A 192 -2.82 -8.75 9.74
C PHE A 192 -3.72 -9.32 8.66
N VAL A 193 -3.19 -10.14 7.77
CA VAL A 193 -3.88 -10.62 6.56
C VAL A 193 -4.25 -12.10 6.67
N TRP A 194 -3.30 -12.95 7.05
CA TRP A 194 -3.49 -14.40 7.01
C TRP A 194 -4.17 -14.95 8.27
N PRO A 195 -4.83 -16.16 8.20
CA PRO A 195 -4.97 -17.01 7.00
C PRO A 195 -6.07 -16.58 6.01
N VAL A 196 -7.01 -15.73 6.39
CA VAL A 196 -8.06 -15.19 5.52
C VAL A 196 -7.95 -13.67 5.51
N PRO A 197 -7.74 -13.03 4.34
CA PRO A 197 -7.56 -11.58 4.23
C PRO A 197 -8.74 -10.75 4.73
N ASP A 198 -9.98 -11.21 4.53
CA ASP A 198 -11.15 -10.48 5.02
C ASP A 198 -11.28 -10.59 6.55
N LYS A 199 -10.79 -9.55 7.22
CA LYS A 199 -10.97 -9.37 8.67
C LYS A 199 -12.27 -8.60 8.99
N GLY A 200 -13.25 -8.68 8.09
CA GLY A 200 -14.55 -8.03 8.18
C GLY A 200 -14.65 -6.73 7.39
N LEU A 201 -13.68 -6.42 6.52
CA LEU A 201 -13.72 -5.24 5.64
C LEU A 201 -14.99 -5.22 4.79
N ALA A 202 -15.38 -6.36 4.20
CA ALA A 202 -16.61 -6.48 3.41
C ALA A 202 -17.84 -5.94 4.12
N LYS A 203 -17.91 -6.06 5.45
CA LYS A 203 -19.06 -5.58 6.27
C LYS A 203 -19.01 -4.08 6.52
N ARG A 204 -17.86 -3.41 6.30
CA ARG A 204 -17.61 -2.00 6.65
C ARG A 204 -17.54 -1.07 5.45
N LEU A 205 -17.27 -1.58 4.24
CA LEU A 205 -17.06 -0.77 3.02
C LEU A 205 -18.18 0.23 2.75
N HIS A 206 -19.45 -0.10 3.05
CA HIS A 206 -20.59 0.82 2.90
C HIS A 206 -20.49 2.10 3.74
N ARG A 207 -19.57 2.15 4.70
CA ARG A 207 -19.35 3.33 5.56
C ARG A 207 -18.40 4.35 4.94
N ILE A 208 -17.68 3.98 3.89
CA ILE A 208 -16.76 4.89 3.18
C ILE A 208 -17.58 5.99 2.53
N GLN A 209 -17.26 7.25 2.87
CA GLN A 209 -17.93 8.45 2.37
C GLN A 209 -17.06 9.19 1.33
N ALA A 210 -15.75 8.99 1.37
CA ALA A 210 -14.85 9.61 0.44
C ALA A 210 -15.01 9.02 -0.96
N ALA A 211 -14.97 9.86 -2.00
CA ALA A 211 -14.88 9.39 -3.38
C ALA A 211 -13.68 8.44 -3.51
N THR A 212 -13.90 7.26 -4.10
CA THR A 212 -12.94 6.16 -4.12
C THR A 212 -12.61 5.75 -5.54
N LEU A 213 -11.33 5.76 -5.90
CA LEU A 213 -10.80 5.22 -7.14
C LEU A 213 -10.19 3.85 -6.88
N ILE A 214 -10.70 2.83 -7.56
CA ILE A 214 -10.23 1.45 -7.50
C ILE A 214 -9.49 1.16 -8.81
N ILE A 215 -8.17 1.01 -8.74
CA ILE A 215 -7.33 0.66 -9.89
C ILE A 215 -6.94 -0.80 -9.77
N TRP A 216 -7.02 -1.54 -10.89
CA TRP A 216 -6.67 -2.96 -10.90
C TRP A 216 -5.98 -3.38 -12.20
N GLY A 217 -4.90 -4.17 -12.07
CA GLY A 217 -4.28 -4.84 -13.20
C GLY A 217 -5.15 -5.99 -13.71
N LYS A 218 -5.46 -5.99 -15.02
CA LYS A 218 -6.33 -7.03 -15.62
C LYS A 218 -5.77 -8.45 -15.51
N HIS A 219 -4.47 -8.58 -15.33
CA HIS A 219 -3.76 -9.86 -15.27
C HIS A 219 -3.14 -10.10 -13.89
N ASP A 220 -3.73 -9.51 -12.84
CA ASP A 220 -3.31 -9.77 -11.47
C ASP A 220 -3.55 -11.23 -11.12
N ALA A 221 -2.46 -11.99 -10.96
CA ALA A 221 -2.50 -13.41 -10.62
C ALA A 221 -2.39 -13.64 -9.10
N LEU A 222 -2.09 -12.59 -8.33
CA LEU A 222 -2.07 -12.65 -6.87
C LEU A 222 -3.46 -12.46 -6.29
N ILE A 223 -4.18 -11.43 -6.76
CA ILE A 223 -5.55 -11.09 -6.35
C ILE A 223 -6.37 -10.85 -7.61
N SER A 224 -7.31 -11.74 -7.90
CA SER A 224 -8.13 -11.66 -9.11
C SER A 224 -8.77 -10.28 -9.30
N SER A 225 -8.80 -9.80 -10.54
CA SER A 225 -9.46 -8.53 -10.88
C SER A 225 -10.96 -8.50 -10.61
N GLU A 226 -11.59 -9.64 -10.36
CA GLU A 226 -13.00 -9.74 -9.95
C GLU A 226 -13.28 -9.01 -8.63
N TYR A 227 -12.26 -8.87 -7.77
CA TYR A 227 -12.39 -8.11 -6.53
C TYR A 227 -12.64 -6.62 -6.75
N ALA A 228 -12.26 -6.05 -7.89
CA ALA A 228 -12.54 -4.65 -8.21
C ALA A 228 -14.05 -4.40 -8.32
N ALA A 229 -14.78 -5.29 -8.99
CA ALA A 229 -16.24 -5.22 -9.09
C ALA A 229 -16.90 -5.40 -7.72
N GLU A 230 -16.40 -6.34 -6.90
CA GLU A 230 -16.92 -6.59 -5.55
C GLU A 230 -16.75 -5.37 -4.64
N LEU A 231 -15.61 -4.69 -4.68
CA LEU A 231 -15.42 -3.42 -3.96
C LEU A 231 -16.38 -2.34 -4.44
N ALA A 232 -16.54 -2.19 -5.75
CA ALA A 232 -17.42 -1.18 -6.34
C ALA A 232 -18.90 -1.38 -5.96
N THR A 233 -19.35 -2.61 -5.78
CA THR A 233 -20.74 -2.87 -5.32
C THR A 233 -20.99 -2.43 -3.89
N ARG A 234 -19.93 -2.28 -3.07
CA ARG A 234 -20.02 -2.00 -1.64
C ARG A 234 -19.67 -0.55 -1.26
N ILE A 235 -18.97 0.17 -2.14
CA ILE A 235 -18.57 1.57 -1.93
C ILE A 235 -19.44 2.45 -2.84
N SER A 236 -20.30 3.27 -2.24
CA SER A 236 -21.36 4.01 -2.96
C SER A 236 -20.82 5.03 -3.96
N ASP A 237 -19.71 5.70 -3.63
CA ASP A 237 -19.04 6.67 -4.52
C ASP A 237 -17.69 6.11 -4.95
N SER A 238 -17.74 5.18 -5.92
CA SER A 238 -16.54 4.52 -6.42
C SER A 238 -16.48 4.49 -7.95
N ARG A 239 -15.26 4.58 -8.47
CA ARG A 239 -14.91 4.41 -9.88
C ARG A 239 -13.86 3.30 -10.01
N VAL A 240 -14.04 2.39 -10.96
CA VAL A 240 -13.08 1.32 -11.27
C VAL A 240 -12.33 1.65 -12.55
N GLU A 241 -11.02 1.51 -12.51
CA GLU A 241 -10.13 1.62 -13.66
C GLU A 241 -9.29 0.36 -13.81
N MET A 242 -9.48 -0.33 -14.92
CA MET A 242 -8.77 -1.57 -15.24
C MET A 242 -7.55 -1.26 -16.12
N ILE A 243 -6.37 -1.64 -15.66
CA ILE A 243 -5.12 -1.41 -16.38
C ILE A 243 -4.80 -2.62 -17.26
N ASP A 244 -4.69 -2.40 -18.57
CA ASP A 244 -4.36 -3.45 -19.54
C ASP A 244 -2.89 -3.87 -19.42
N ARG A 245 -2.61 -5.15 -19.72
CA ARG A 245 -1.24 -5.73 -19.69
C ARG A 245 -0.50 -5.43 -18.39
N CYS A 246 -1.18 -5.64 -17.29
CA CYS A 246 -0.73 -5.29 -15.96
C CYS A 246 -1.13 -6.38 -14.97
N GLY A 247 -0.20 -6.78 -14.10
CA GLY A 247 -0.41 -7.63 -12.94
C GLY A 247 -0.76 -6.83 -11.69
N HIS A 248 -0.23 -7.25 -10.55
CA HIS A 248 -0.52 -6.74 -9.21
C HIS A 248 0.13 -5.38 -8.88
N ILE A 249 1.01 -4.86 -9.73
CA ILE A 249 1.78 -3.64 -9.43
C ILE A 249 1.65 -2.62 -10.57
N PRO A 250 0.44 -2.03 -10.76
CA PRO A 250 0.16 -1.15 -11.90
C PRO A 250 1.04 0.09 -11.94
N GLN A 251 1.44 0.64 -10.80
CA GLN A 251 2.32 1.80 -10.74
C GLN A 251 3.75 1.51 -11.24
N VAL A 252 4.15 0.23 -11.31
CA VAL A 252 5.46 -0.21 -11.82
C VAL A 252 5.36 -0.74 -13.25
N GLU A 253 4.35 -1.56 -13.57
CA GLU A 253 4.20 -2.12 -14.92
C GLU A 253 3.65 -1.15 -15.95
N GLN A 254 2.75 -0.26 -15.53
CA GLN A 254 2.09 0.74 -16.39
C GLN A 254 2.12 2.13 -15.72
N PRO A 255 3.31 2.68 -15.44
CA PRO A 255 3.46 3.87 -14.60
C PRO A 255 2.78 5.11 -15.16
N ASP A 256 2.82 5.30 -16.49
CA ASP A 256 2.24 6.48 -17.12
C ASP A 256 0.70 6.43 -17.11
N GLN A 257 0.13 5.26 -17.41
CA GLN A 257 -1.31 5.07 -17.39
C GLN A 257 -1.84 5.19 -15.95
N THR A 258 -1.19 4.55 -15.00
CA THR A 258 -1.57 4.59 -13.59
C THR A 258 -1.48 6.02 -13.05
N MET A 259 -0.39 6.72 -13.34
CA MET A 259 -0.23 8.11 -12.90
C MET A 259 -1.27 9.05 -13.51
N ALA A 260 -1.59 8.90 -14.81
CA ALA A 260 -2.60 9.74 -15.46
C ALA A 260 -3.97 9.59 -14.78
N VAL A 261 -4.39 8.36 -14.50
CA VAL A 261 -5.66 8.05 -13.82
C VAL A 261 -5.68 8.61 -12.39
N VAL A 262 -4.59 8.43 -11.65
CA VAL A 262 -4.47 8.93 -10.26
C VAL A 262 -4.48 10.46 -10.25
N SER A 263 -3.71 11.11 -11.12
CA SER A 263 -3.65 12.57 -11.18
C SER A 263 -4.99 13.20 -11.59
N ASP A 264 -5.71 12.61 -12.55
CA ASP A 264 -7.06 13.04 -12.95
C ASP A 264 -8.04 12.98 -11.77
N PHE A 265 -7.94 11.93 -10.97
CA PHE A 265 -8.81 11.75 -9.82
C PHE A 265 -8.45 12.66 -8.64
N LEU A 266 -7.18 12.91 -8.39
CA LEU A 266 -6.74 13.77 -7.28
C LEU A 266 -6.98 15.26 -7.57
N GLY A 267 -6.90 15.71 -8.83
CA GLY A 267 -7.18 17.08 -9.29
C GLY A 267 -5.95 17.93 -9.39
#